data_4665631310d8e1585b9ca51b864f4572
#
_entry.id   4665631310d8e1585b9ca51b864f4572
#
_cell.length_a   1.000
_cell.length_b   1.000
_cell.length_c   1.000
_cell.angle_alpha   90.00
_cell.angle_beta   90.00
_cell.angle_gamma   90.00
#
_symmetry.space_group_name_H-M   'P 1'
#
loop_
_entity.id
_entity.type
_entity.pdbx_description
1 polymer ?
#
loop_
_entity_poly.entity_id
_entity_poly.type
_entity_poly.pdbx_seq_one_letter_code
_entity_poly.pdbx_strand_id
1 'polypeptide(L)'
;MPTQSRIKTFNKLLIANRGEIALRIIKTAKQLGLKTVAVYSQVDFESPHVSFADQSVCIGDGPVADSYLNHKKIISAAINSGSQAIHPGYGFLSENAKFAKSCMQNDLIFVGPSA
;
A
#
# COMPACT_ATOMS: atom_id res chain seq x y z
N MET A 1 27.50 0.38 -6.43
CA MET A 1 26.74 -0.37 -7.15
C MET A 1 25.91 0.27 -8.19
N PRO A 2 26.22 0.07 -9.30
CA PRO A 2 25.53 0.75 -10.37
C PRO A 2 24.07 0.41 -10.49
N THR A 3 23.68 -0.76 -10.09
CA THR A 3 22.30 -1.08 -10.18
C THR A 3 21.43 -0.24 -9.32
N GLN A 4 21.96 0.24 -8.22
CA GLN A 4 21.13 1.02 -7.35
C GLN A 4 20.73 2.33 -7.93
N SER A 5 21.54 2.89 -8.78
CA SER A 5 21.18 4.15 -9.35
C SER A 5 20.01 4.05 -10.29
N ARG A 6 19.65 2.85 -10.73
CA ARG A 6 18.51 2.68 -11.60
C ARG A 6 17.28 2.22 -10.89
N ILE A 7 17.39 1.90 -9.60
CA ILE A 7 16.24 1.52 -8.82
C ILE A 7 15.54 2.79 -8.39
N LYS A 8 14.28 2.88 -8.70
CA LYS A 8 13.52 4.02 -8.25
C LYS A 8 13.46 4.02 -6.75
N THR A 9 13.73 5.18 -6.18
CA THR A 9 13.67 5.31 -4.73
C THR A 9 12.37 5.98 -4.36
N PHE A 10 11.91 5.68 -3.17
CA PHE A 10 10.71 6.32 -2.66
C PHE A 10 10.85 6.47 -1.15
N ASN A 11 10.16 7.46 -0.62
CA ASN A 11 10.21 7.77 0.79
C ASN A 11 8.95 7.37 1.52
N LYS A 12 7.87 7.22 0.81
CA LYS A 12 6.57 6.95 1.44
C LYS A 12 5.89 5.80 0.72
N LEU A 13 5.51 4.80 1.49
CA LEU A 13 4.93 3.57 0.98
C LEU A 13 3.54 3.38 1.55
N LEU A 14 2.57 3.13 0.69
CA LEU A 14 1.22 2.76 1.12
C LEU A 14 1.11 1.25 1.11
N ILE A 15 0.60 0.68 2.19
CA ILE A 15 0.43 -0.77 2.31
C ILE A 15 -1.05 -1.09 2.09
N ALA A 16 -1.34 -1.75 0.98
CA ALA A 16 -2.70 -2.05 0.58
C ALA A 16 -3.09 -3.46 1.00
N ASN A 17 -3.08 -3.69 2.29
CA ASN A 17 -3.46 -4.99 2.86
C ASN A 17 -3.87 -4.75 4.30
N ARG A 18 -4.25 -5.80 4.99
CA ARG A 18 -4.78 -5.67 6.34
C ARG A 18 -4.15 -6.72 7.25
N GLY A 19 -4.40 -6.56 8.55
CA GLY A 19 -4.05 -7.56 9.56
C GLY A 19 -2.56 -7.77 9.70
N GLU A 20 -2.20 -8.99 9.99
CA GLU A 20 -0.81 -9.35 10.28
C GLU A 20 0.12 -9.07 9.11
N ILE A 21 -0.35 -9.33 7.90
CA ILE A 21 0.46 -9.09 6.71
C ILE A 21 0.82 -7.61 6.60
N ALA A 22 -0.17 -6.75 6.75
CA ALA A 22 0.05 -5.31 6.68
C ALA A 22 0.99 -4.87 7.79
N LEU A 23 0.80 -5.36 8.99
CA LEU A 23 1.64 -4.98 10.12
C LEU A 23 3.10 -5.35 9.90
N ARG A 24 3.35 -6.54 9.38
CA ARG A 24 4.72 -6.98 9.12
C ARG A 24 5.41 -6.11 8.07
N ILE A 25 4.69 -5.77 7.03
CA ILE A 25 5.24 -4.92 5.97
C ILE A 25 5.55 -3.53 6.53
N ILE A 26 4.64 -2.98 7.33
CA ILE A 26 4.85 -1.67 7.93
C ILE A 26 6.08 -1.67 8.83
N LYS A 27 6.25 -2.71 9.65
CA LYS A 27 7.41 -2.78 10.52
C LYS A 27 8.71 -2.81 9.74
N THR A 28 8.76 -3.61 8.69
CA THR A 28 9.95 -3.70 7.85
C THR A 28 10.22 -2.38 7.16
N ALA A 29 9.19 -1.74 6.62
CA ALA A 29 9.35 -0.47 5.93
C ALA A 29 9.90 0.60 6.88
N LYS A 30 9.41 0.64 8.10
CA LYS A 30 9.90 1.61 9.07
C LYS A 30 11.36 1.35 9.43
N GLN A 31 11.76 0.09 9.50
CA GLN A 31 13.16 -0.24 9.74
C GLN A 31 14.05 0.23 8.61
N LEU A 32 13.50 0.33 7.40
CA LEU A 32 14.25 0.81 6.25
C LEU A 32 14.19 2.33 6.10
N GLY A 33 13.55 3.01 7.05
CA GLY A 33 13.50 4.46 7.03
C GLY A 33 12.39 5.04 6.17
N LEU A 34 11.43 4.22 5.77
CA LEU A 34 10.33 4.69 4.94
C LEU A 34 9.18 5.20 5.81
N LYS A 35 8.49 6.21 5.31
CA LYS A 35 7.22 6.60 5.90
C LYS A 35 6.16 5.63 5.41
N THR A 36 5.22 5.28 6.28
CA THR A 36 4.23 4.27 5.95
C THR A 36 2.82 4.84 6.03
N VAL A 37 1.99 4.40 5.10
CA VAL A 37 0.58 4.76 5.07
C VAL A 37 -0.22 3.47 5.07
N ALA A 38 -1.09 3.32 6.06
CA ALA A 38 -1.99 2.17 6.12
C ALA A 38 -3.33 2.59 5.57
N VAL A 39 -3.96 1.69 4.81
CA VAL A 39 -5.35 1.88 4.43
C VAL A 39 -6.17 0.91 5.26
N TYR A 40 -7.41 1.25 5.52
CA TYR A 40 -8.25 0.39 6.33
C TYR A 40 -9.73 0.57 5.97
N SER A 41 -10.49 -0.51 6.08
CA SER A 41 -11.93 -0.38 6.06
C SER A 41 -12.38 -0.03 7.47
N GLN A 42 -13.56 0.53 7.60
CA GLN A 42 -14.06 0.97 8.89
C GLN A 42 -14.07 -0.17 9.92
N VAL A 43 -14.32 -1.40 9.48
CA VAL A 43 -14.33 -2.53 10.42
C VAL A 43 -12.97 -2.85 10.99
N ASP A 44 -11.90 -2.37 10.36
CA ASP A 44 -10.54 -2.60 10.83
C ASP A 44 -9.94 -1.39 11.53
N PHE A 45 -10.76 -0.42 11.89
CA PHE A 45 -10.30 0.84 12.45
C PHE A 45 -9.31 0.67 13.61
N GLU A 46 -9.52 -0.33 14.44
CA GLU A 46 -8.65 -0.53 15.61
C GLU A 46 -7.58 -1.58 15.40
N SER A 47 -7.38 -2.04 14.16
CA SER A 47 -6.35 -3.02 13.90
C SER A 47 -4.96 -2.45 14.14
N PRO A 48 -4.03 -3.29 14.62
CA PRO A 48 -2.67 -2.80 14.91
C PRO A 48 -1.96 -2.15 13.74
N HIS A 49 -2.20 -2.63 12.52
CA HIS A 49 -1.51 -2.04 11.37
C HIS A 49 -1.90 -0.58 11.16
N VAL A 50 -3.12 -0.22 11.56
CA VAL A 50 -3.60 1.16 11.41
C VAL A 50 -2.84 2.09 12.35
N SER A 51 -2.71 1.70 13.60
CA SER A 51 -2.04 2.57 14.57
C SER A 51 -0.52 2.55 14.45
N PHE A 52 0.05 1.49 13.89
CA PHE A 52 1.50 1.39 13.77
C PHE A 52 2.06 2.19 12.60
N ALA A 53 1.25 2.46 11.59
CA ALA A 53 1.69 3.24 10.44
C ALA A 53 1.83 4.72 10.80
N ASP A 54 2.62 5.43 10.02
CA ASP A 54 2.80 6.87 10.23
C ASP A 54 1.52 7.63 9.91
N GLN A 55 0.74 7.12 8.98
CA GLN A 55 -0.48 7.77 8.52
C GLN A 55 -1.48 6.68 8.14
N SER A 56 -2.76 6.94 8.28
CA SER A 56 -3.78 5.96 7.91
C SER A 56 -4.92 6.64 7.16
N VAL A 57 -5.53 5.91 6.24
CA VAL A 57 -6.60 6.41 5.39
C VAL A 57 -7.72 5.38 5.34
N CYS A 58 -8.93 5.80 5.67
CA CYS A 58 -10.09 4.92 5.57
C CYS A 58 -10.52 4.84 4.12
N ILE A 59 -10.69 3.61 3.61
CA ILE A 59 -11.03 3.41 2.21
C ILE A 59 -12.42 2.79 2.02
N GLY A 60 -13.20 2.68 3.06
CA GLY A 60 -14.57 2.20 2.91
C GLY A 60 -15.11 1.58 4.17
N ASP A 61 -16.35 1.09 4.05
CA ASP A 61 -17.12 0.70 5.20
C ASP A 61 -17.22 -0.77 5.39
N GLY A 62 -16.57 -1.62 5.07
CA GLY A 62 -16.83 -2.98 5.46
C GLY A 62 -16.30 -4.01 4.50
N PRO A 63 -17.07 -4.48 3.52
CA PRO A 63 -16.61 -5.64 2.76
C PRO A 63 -15.30 -5.39 2.06
N VAL A 64 -14.49 -6.43 1.98
CA VAL A 64 -13.20 -6.38 1.32
C VAL A 64 -13.34 -5.86 -0.10
N ALA A 65 -14.39 -6.28 -0.82
CA ALA A 65 -14.58 -5.88 -2.20
C ALA A 65 -14.79 -4.38 -2.36
N ASP A 66 -15.34 -3.73 -1.33
CA ASP A 66 -15.61 -2.30 -1.40
C ASP A 66 -14.45 -1.46 -0.88
N SER A 67 -13.43 -2.10 -0.35
CA SER A 67 -12.30 -1.37 0.22
C SER A 67 -10.99 -1.90 -0.33
N TYR A 68 -10.48 -3.00 0.21
CA TYR A 68 -9.13 -3.47 -0.13
C TYR A 68 -8.98 -3.93 -1.57
N LEU A 69 -10.08 -4.29 -2.26
CA LEU A 69 -10.04 -4.68 -3.66
C LEU A 69 -10.45 -3.56 -4.60
N ASN A 70 -10.75 -2.40 -4.07
CA ASN A 70 -11.19 -1.28 -4.90
C ASN A 70 -9.99 -0.49 -5.40
N HIS A 71 -9.63 -0.70 -6.67
CA HIS A 71 -8.47 -0.05 -7.28
C HIS A 71 -8.49 1.46 -7.11
N LYS A 72 -9.62 2.07 -7.41
CA LYS A 72 -9.71 3.53 -7.42
C LYS A 72 -9.50 4.12 -6.04
N LYS A 73 -10.06 3.47 -5.02
CA LYS A 73 -9.90 3.97 -3.66
C LYS A 73 -8.47 3.86 -3.19
N ILE A 74 -7.81 2.76 -3.53
CA ILE A 74 -6.41 2.56 -3.15
C ILE A 74 -5.52 3.58 -3.85
N ILE A 75 -5.71 3.75 -5.14
CA ILE A 75 -4.92 4.72 -5.92
C ILE A 75 -5.14 6.13 -5.40
N SER A 76 -6.40 6.50 -5.12
CA SER A 76 -6.70 7.81 -4.58
C SER A 76 -6.04 8.03 -3.22
N ALA A 77 -6.07 7.01 -2.37
CA ALA A 77 -5.44 7.11 -1.07
C ALA A 77 -3.94 7.34 -1.21
N ALA A 78 -3.31 6.66 -2.16
CA ALA A 78 -1.88 6.82 -2.39
C ALA A 78 -1.57 8.23 -2.86
N ILE A 79 -2.32 8.73 -3.83
CA ILE A 79 -2.11 10.07 -4.37
C ILE A 79 -2.34 11.12 -3.29
N ASN A 80 -3.44 11.01 -2.57
CA ASN A 80 -3.80 12.00 -1.57
C ASN A 80 -2.87 12.02 -0.37
N SER A 81 -2.27 10.89 -0.04
CA SER A 81 -1.34 10.83 1.08
C SER A 81 0.08 11.18 0.67
N GLY A 82 0.33 11.37 -0.61
CA GLY A 82 1.67 11.64 -1.10
C GLY A 82 2.55 10.41 -1.16
N SER A 83 1.95 9.21 -1.18
CA SER A 83 2.71 7.98 -1.29
C SER A 83 3.27 7.85 -2.70
N GLN A 84 4.45 7.30 -2.79
CA GLN A 84 5.13 7.12 -4.06
C GLN A 84 5.08 5.68 -4.53
N ALA A 85 4.79 4.77 -3.62
CA ALA A 85 4.77 3.35 -3.91
C ALA A 85 3.63 2.68 -3.17
N ILE A 86 3.18 1.55 -3.69
CA ILE A 86 2.12 0.75 -3.08
C ILE A 86 2.62 -0.68 -2.96
N HIS A 87 2.50 -1.25 -1.76
CA HIS A 87 2.83 -2.64 -1.50
C HIS A 87 1.53 -3.37 -1.19
N PRO A 88 1.07 -4.26 -2.06
CA PRO A 88 -0.21 -4.92 -1.85
C PRO A 88 -0.17 -6.11 -0.89
N GLY A 89 1.00 -6.56 -0.49
CA GLY A 89 1.12 -7.73 0.38
C GLY A 89 0.78 -9.01 -0.36
N TYR A 90 0.06 -9.88 0.30
CA TYR A 90 -0.39 -11.14 -0.28
C TYR A 90 -1.90 -11.12 -0.46
N GLY A 91 -2.41 -11.82 -1.45
CA GLY A 91 -3.82 -11.82 -1.73
C GLY A 91 -4.31 -10.47 -2.21
N PHE A 92 -5.59 -10.23 -2.12
CA PHE A 92 -6.20 -8.98 -2.56
C PHE A 92 -5.68 -8.57 -3.94
N LEU A 93 -4.95 -7.46 -4.02
CA LEU A 93 -4.49 -6.92 -5.29
C LEU A 93 -3.07 -7.31 -5.66
N SER A 94 -2.43 -8.16 -4.85
CA SER A 94 -1.01 -8.47 -5.06
C SER A 94 -0.69 -9.08 -6.41
N GLU A 95 -1.61 -9.85 -6.98
CA GLU A 95 -1.38 -10.49 -8.27
C GLU A 95 -2.31 -9.97 -9.35
N ASN A 96 -2.88 -8.80 -9.15
CA ASN A 96 -3.84 -8.24 -10.08
C ASN A 96 -3.10 -7.37 -11.10
N ALA A 97 -3.00 -7.85 -12.34
CA ALA A 97 -2.27 -7.13 -13.38
C ALA A 97 -2.91 -5.79 -13.73
N LYS A 98 -4.23 -5.69 -13.63
CA LYS A 98 -4.89 -4.42 -13.90
C LYS A 98 -4.54 -3.38 -12.86
N PHE A 99 -4.42 -3.80 -11.62
CA PHE A 99 -4.05 -2.88 -10.54
C PHE A 99 -2.61 -2.41 -10.71
N ALA A 100 -1.70 -3.33 -11.05
CA ALA A 100 -0.32 -2.96 -11.28
C ALA A 100 -0.22 -1.94 -12.42
N LYS A 101 -0.99 -2.14 -13.47
CA LYS A 101 -1.01 -1.22 -14.59
C LYS A 101 -1.56 0.14 -14.18
N SER A 102 -2.61 0.16 -13.35
CA SER A 102 -3.17 1.40 -12.85
C SER A 102 -2.16 2.18 -12.01
N CYS A 103 -1.38 1.47 -11.21
CA CYS A 103 -0.32 2.11 -10.44
C CYS A 103 0.66 2.80 -11.37
N MET A 104 1.12 2.10 -12.39
CA MET A 104 2.07 2.67 -13.34
C MET A 104 1.50 3.87 -14.06
N GLN A 105 0.22 3.82 -14.43
CA GLN A 105 -0.43 4.93 -15.12
C GLN A 105 -0.56 6.16 -14.25
N ASN A 106 -0.47 5.99 -12.94
CA ASN A 106 -0.56 7.09 -11.99
C ASN A 106 0.79 7.42 -11.36
N ASP A 107 1.87 6.96 -11.99
CA ASP A 107 3.23 7.21 -11.53
C ASP A 107 3.52 6.66 -10.13
N LEU A 108 2.88 5.56 -9.79
CA LEU A 108 3.10 4.89 -8.52
C LEU A 108 3.91 3.62 -8.75
N ILE A 109 4.87 3.38 -7.88
CA ILE A 109 5.68 2.17 -7.95
C ILE A 109 4.89 1.03 -7.32
N PHE A 110 4.73 -0.05 -8.07
CA PHE A 110 4.04 -1.22 -7.55
C PHE A 110 5.08 -2.19 -7.00
N VAL A 111 5.06 -2.39 -5.69
CA VAL A 111 6.01 -3.27 -5.03
C VAL A 111 5.38 -4.63 -4.85
N GLY A 112 5.65 -5.53 -5.77
CA GLY A 112 5.03 -6.85 -5.71
C GLY A 112 5.53 -7.70 -6.85
N PRO A 113 4.95 -8.89 -7.02
CA PRO A 113 5.42 -9.76 -8.10
C PRO A 113 5.14 -9.12 -9.44
N SER A 114 6.07 -9.28 -10.36
CA SER A 114 5.84 -8.78 -11.71
C SER A 114 4.86 -9.69 -12.38
N ALA A 115 4.07 -9.12 -13.22
CA ALA A 115 3.05 -9.88 -13.92
C ALA A 115 3.63 -10.83 -14.94
#